data_fac159764597ab674a09398e4fac03fd
#
_entry.id   fac159764597ab674a09398e4fac03fd
#
_cell.length_a   1.000
_cell.length_b   1.000
_cell.length_c   1.000
_cell.angle_alpha   90.00
_cell.angle_beta   90.00
_cell.angle_gamma   90.00
#
_symmetry.space_group_name_H-M   'P 1'
#
loop_
_entity.id
_entity.type
_entity.pdbx_description
1 polymer ?
#
loop_
_entity_poly.entity_id
_entity_poly.type
_entity_poly.pdbx_seq_one_letter_code
_entity_poly.pdbx_strand_id
1 'polypeptide(L)'
;MQQLARQRAARKFLSEMYEQFAESIVLHQDDVGMCHGANIAFLELSQLGSITSGSVMVPCPWFAEAASMAASNPELDLGVHLTLTAEKEFYRWRPISDTSKSTGLADEHGFMWRDVSSVRKHANLEAVKVELRMQIETAIASGFDVTHLDAHMGVTLAPEFCEIYLDLGVDYRLPVLITRKLTHYGPNNHIVGVSDDQFAPFVESAKAKNLPVFERVLETNFARPSSVELADDAYQEMFSQKLNGLTFAALHPNAPGEVEVIEPRQFHVRTREYEIFRSKDYLNWLKQKPIKAIGMRVIRDAMRNAA
;
A
#
# COMPACT_ATOMS: atom_id res chain seq x y z
N MET A 1 -5.37 30.44 20.80
CA MET A 1 -4.15 29.93 21.43
C MET A 1 -4.01 28.41 21.35
N GLN A 2 -5.04 27.63 21.67
CA GLN A 2 -4.98 26.15 21.60
C GLN A 2 -4.69 25.60 20.18
N GLN A 3 -5.28 26.17 19.14
CA GLN A 3 -5.06 25.74 17.75
C GLN A 3 -3.61 25.99 17.29
N LEU A 4 -3.02 27.13 17.64
CA LEU A 4 -1.62 27.45 17.36
C LEU A 4 -0.64 26.52 18.11
N ALA A 5 -0.98 26.15 19.36
CA ALA A 5 -0.19 25.23 20.14
C ALA A 5 -0.22 23.81 19.52
N ARG A 6 -1.41 23.35 19.11
CA ARG A 6 -1.57 22.06 18.40
C ARG A 6 -0.80 22.03 17.09
N GLN A 7 -0.87 23.10 16.28
CA GLN A 7 -0.09 23.18 15.02
C GLN A 7 1.41 23.20 15.25
N ARG A 8 1.91 23.81 16.34
CA ARG A 8 3.34 23.79 16.69
C ARG A 8 3.78 22.40 17.13
N ALA A 9 2.99 21.73 17.98
CA ALA A 9 3.26 20.37 18.43
C ALA A 9 3.31 19.39 17.23
N ALA A 10 2.37 19.53 16.32
CA ALA A 10 2.28 18.74 15.11
C ALA A 10 3.48 18.91 14.17
N ARG A 11 3.90 20.15 13.93
CA ARG A 11 5.10 20.44 13.11
C ARG A 11 6.38 19.88 13.77
N LYS A 12 6.46 19.98 15.09
CA LYS A 12 7.58 19.42 15.86
C LYS A 12 7.62 17.90 15.71
N PHE A 13 6.47 17.23 15.87
CA PHE A 13 6.36 15.78 15.68
C PHE A 13 6.83 15.34 14.29
N LEU A 14 6.31 15.93 13.21
CA LEU A 14 6.72 15.58 11.86
C LEU A 14 8.22 15.80 11.63
N SER A 15 8.78 16.89 12.18
CA SER A 15 10.23 17.14 12.10
C SER A 15 11.05 16.06 12.80
N GLU A 16 10.69 15.72 14.04
CA GLU A 16 11.35 14.68 14.82
C GLU A 16 11.22 13.30 14.16
N MET A 17 10.04 12.99 13.61
CA MET A 17 9.79 11.75 12.86
C MET A 17 10.65 11.68 11.60
N TYR A 18 10.76 12.76 10.82
CA TYR A 18 11.60 12.77 9.62
C TYR A 18 13.09 12.66 9.96
N GLU A 19 13.55 13.22 11.08
CA GLU A 19 14.92 13.01 11.56
C GLU A 19 15.14 11.56 12.00
N GLN A 20 14.20 10.99 12.74
CA GLN A 20 14.26 9.60 13.21
C GLN A 20 14.28 8.60 12.07
N PHE A 21 13.47 8.81 11.04
CA PHE A 21 13.29 7.91 9.90
C PHE A 21 13.99 8.41 8.62
N ALA A 22 14.90 9.38 8.74
CA ALA A 22 15.75 9.78 7.63
C ALA A 22 16.50 8.57 7.06
N GLU A 23 16.54 8.46 5.73
CA GLU A 23 17.21 7.37 5.02
C GLU A 23 16.64 5.96 5.35
N SER A 24 15.40 5.88 5.86
CA SER A 24 14.71 4.61 6.10
C SER A 24 13.88 4.18 4.91
N ILE A 25 13.74 2.86 4.74
CA ILE A 25 12.91 2.24 3.72
C ILE A 25 11.91 1.28 4.36
N VAL A 26 10.66 1.33 3.92
CA VAL A 26 9.66 0.30 4.20
C VAL A 26 9.70 -0.70 3.05
N LEU A 27 10.06 -1.95 3.33
CA LEU A 27 9.99 -3.05 2.37
C LEU A 27 8.60 -3.66 2.47
N HIS A 28 7.71 -3.27 1.56
CA HIS A 28 6.28 -3.51 1.70
C HIS A 28 5.76 -4.46 0.62
N GLN A 29 4.93 -5.41 1.04
CA GLN A 29 4.20 -6.26 0.11
C GLN A 29 2.76 -5.79 -0.03
N ASP A 30 2.38 -5.41 -1.24
CA ASP A 30 1.02 -5.13 -1.65
C ASP A 30 0.23 -6.45 -1.90
N ASP A 31 -1.07 -6.35 -2.08
CA ASP A 31 -1.96 -7.44 -2.53
C ASP A 31 -2.07 -8.66 -1.60
N VAL A 32 -1.75 -8.57 -0.31
CA VAL A 32 -2.04 -9.64 0.66
C VAL A 32 -3.55 -9.90 0.69
N GLY A 33 -3.98 -11.15 0.73
CA GLY A 33 -5.40 -11.52 0.65
C GLY A 33 -5.94 -11.65 -0.77
N MET A 34 -5.20 -11.23 -1.80
CA MET A 34 -5.62 -11.44 -3.18
C MET A 34 -5.74 -12.93 -3.51
N CYS A 35 -4.73 -13.72 -3.21
CA CYS A 35 -4.71 -15.17 -3.42
C CYS A 35 -3.86 -15.85 -2.35
N HIS A 36 -3.95 -17.19 -2.25
CA HIS A 36 -3.17 -17.98 -1.30
C HIS A 36 -1.65 -17.74 -1.43
N GLY A 37 -1.15 -17.71 -2.66
CA GLY A 37 0.26 -17.46 -2.92
C GLY A 37 0.77 -16.12 -2.39
N ALA A 38 -0.06 -15.06 -2.39
CA ALA A 38 0.28 -13.77 -1.83
C ALA A 38 0.39 -13.85 -0.29
N ASN A 39 -0.55 -14.57 0.37
CA ASN A 39 -0.55 -14.75 1.81
C ASN A 39 0.69 -15.54 2.27
N ILE A 40 1.01 -16.64 1.59
CA ILE A 40 2.20 -17.46 1.89
C ILE A 40 3.48 -16.65 1.70
N ALA A 41 3.58 -15.91 0.60
CA ALA A 41 4.75 -15.04 0.35
C ALA A 41 4.94 -14.03 1.48
N PHE A 42 3.88 -13.33 1.88
CA PHE A 42 3.95 -12.36 2.96
C PHE A 42 4.40 -12.97 4.28
N LEU A 43 3.80 -14.10 4.68
CA LEU A 43 4.14 -14.76 5.95
C LEU A 43 5.61 -15.19 5.95
N GLU A 44 6.06 -15.90 4.91
CA GLU A 44 7.44 -16.41 4.82
C GLU A 44 8.46 -15.27 4.78
N LEU A 45 8.24 -14.27 3.93
CA LEU A 45 9.19 -13.16 3.74
C LEU A 45 9.26 -12.24 4.97
N SER A 46 8.14 -12.05 5.68
CA SER A 46 8.14 -11.34 6.96
C SER A 46 8.93 -12.09 8.02
N GLN A 47 8.78 -13.41 8.13
CA GLN A 47 9.56 -14.24 9.06
C GLN A 47 11.06 -14.26 8.72
N LEU A 48 11.41 -14.19 7.45
CA LEU A 48 12.80 -14.05 7.00
C LEU A 48 13.38 -12.66 7.22
N GLY A 49 12.52 -11.65 7.47
CA GLY A 49 12.91 -10.25 7.62
C GLY A 49 13.28 -9.57 6.30
N SER A 50 12.91 -10.14 5.16
CA SER A 50 13.12 -9.54 3.84
C SER A 50 12.00 -8.60 3.42
N ILE A 51 10.83 -8.70 4.04
CA ILE A 51 9.71 -7.77 3.97
C ILE A 51 9.41 -7.27 5.38
N THR A 52 9.12 -5.97 5.54
CA THR A 52 8.92 -5.34 6.85
C THR A 52 7.49 -4.91 7.10
N SER A 53 6.64 -4.90 6.09
CA SER A 53 5.23 -4.52 6.17
C SER A 53 4.46 -5.08 4.98
N GLY A 54 3.14 -5.12 5.05
CA GLY A 54 2.26 -5.44 3.94
C GLY A 54 0.88 -4.84 4.12
N SER A 55 0.03 -4.95 3.10
CA SER A 55 -1.34 -4.48 3.17
C SER A 55 -2.34 -5.45 2.53
N VAL A 56 -3.51 -5.59 3.17
CA VAL A 56 -4.50 -6.62 2.84
C VAL A 56 -5.64 -6.06 1.99
N MET A 57 -5.97 -6.76 0.90
CA MET A 57 -7.14 -6.50 0.04
C MET A 57 -8.41 -7.14 0.64
N VAL A 58 -9.16 -6.38 1.41
CA VAL A 58 -10.35 -6.87 2.13
C VAL A 58 -11.44 -7.44 1.21
N PRO A 59 -11.73 -6.88 0.01
CA PRO A 59 -12.72 -7.43 -0.90
C PRO A 59 -12.33 -8.76 -1.56
N CYS A 60 -11.08 -9.18 -1.44
CA CYS A 60 -10.56 -10.35 -2.14
C CYS A 60 -10.90 -11.68 -1.44
N PRO A 61 -11.07 -12.78 -2.19
CA PRO A 61 -11.53 -14.06 -1.66
C PRO A 61 -10.63 -14.69 -0.59
N TRP A 62 -9.33 -14.40 -0.60
CA TRP A 62 -8.37 -14.96 0.37
C TRP A 62 -8.12 -14.06 1.59
N PHE A 63 -8.93 -13.02 1.77
CA PHE A 63 -8.90 -12.17 2.95
C PHE A 63 -9.07 -12.95 4.26
N ALA A 64 -9.98 -13.93 4.28
CA ALA A 64 -10.24 -14.73 5.49
C ALA A 64 -9.00 -15.51 5.95
N GLU A 65 -8.19 -16.03 5.02
CA GLU A 65 -6.92 -16.67 5.35
C GLU A 65 -5.91 -15.65 5.89
N ALA A 66 -5.79 -14.48 5.26
CA ALA A 66 -4.94 -13.40 5.76
C ALA A 66 -5.34 -12.97 7.18
N ALA A 67 -6.64 -12.92 7.49
CA ALA A 67 -7.13 -12.64 8.83
C ALA A 67 -6.73 -13.70 9.85
N SER A 68 -6.87 -14.98 9.51
CA SER A 68 -6.42 -16.10 10.34
C SER A 68 -4.90 -16.07 10.58
N MET A 69 -4.15 -15.73 9.54
CA MET A 69 -2.69 -15.57 9.60
C MET A 69 -2.29 -14.43 10.54
N ALA A 70 -2.93 -13.26 10.42
CA ALA A 70 -2.68 -12.11 11.29
C ALA A 70 -3.01 -12.40 12.76
N ALA A 71 -4.14 -13.08 13.02
CA ALA A 71 -4.54 -13.47 14.37
C ALA A 71 -3.54 -14.46 15.03
N SER A 72 -2.91 -15.30 14.22
CA SER A 72 -1.92 -16.28 14.69
C SER A 72 -0.50 -15.70 14.84
N ASN A 73 -0.23 -14.54 14.23
CA ASN A 73 1.08 -13.89 14.19
C ASN A 73 0.91 -12.37 14.43
N PRO A 74 0.67 -11.93 15.67
CA PRO A 74 0.36 -10.52 15.99
C PRO A 74 1.53 -9.57 15.74
N GLU A 75 2.74 -10.09 15.53
CA GLU A 75 3.92 -9.32 15.15
C GLU A 75 3.91 -8.86 13.69
N LEU A 76 3.10 -9.47 12.83
CA LEU A 76 3.00 -9.07 11.43
C LEU A 76 2.54 -7.61 11.29
N ASP A 77 3.26 -6.85 10.50
CA ASP A 77 2.96 -5.44 10.23
C ASP A 77 2.04 -5.35 8.99
N LEU A 78 0.72 -5.29 9.23
CA LEU A 78 -0.29 -5.32 8.18
C LEU A 78 -1.17 -4.08 8.21
N GLY A 79 -1.24 -3.38 7.06
CA GLY A 79 -2.19 -2.32 6.76
C GLY A 79 -3.40 -2.80 5.96
N VAL A 80 -4.20 -1.84 5.48
CA VAL A 80 -5.32 -2.10 4.57
C VAL A 80 -5.01 -1.52 3.20
N HIS A 81 -4.95 -2.39 2.18
CA HIS A 81 -4.81 -2.05 0.77
C HIS A 81 -6.17 -1.65 0.20
N LEU A 82 -6.51 -0.37 0.36
CA LEU A 82 -7.82 0.18 0.01
C LEU A 82 -8.12 -0.05 -1.47
N THR A 83 -9.17 -0.79 -1.75
CA THR A 83 -9.43 -1.35 -3.07
C THR A 83 -10.75 -0.84 -3.62
N LEU A 84 -10.72 -0.22 -4.81
CA LEU A 84 -11.90 0.22 -5.57
C LEU A 84 -11.91 -0.30 -7.02
N THR A 85 -10.88 -1.06 -7.41
CA THR A 85 -10.73 -1.64 -8.76
C THR A 85 -10.62 -3.16 -8.69
N ALA A 86 -11.03 -3.85 -9.75
CA ALA A 86 -10.89 -5.30 -9.93
C ALA A 86 -10.48 -5.57 -11.39
N GLU A 87 -9.20 -5.38 -11.70
CA GLU A 87 -8.65 -5.30 -13.06
C GLU A 87 -8.43 -6.65 -13.73
N LYS A 88 -8.41 -7.75 -12.95
CA LYS A 88 -8.11 -9.09 -13.47
C LYS A 88 -9.20 -9.56 -14.47
N GLU A 89 -8.83 -10.36 -15.44
CA GLU A 89 -9.73 -10.77 -16.51
C GLU A 89 -10.90 -11.63 -16.01
N PHE A 90 -10.62 -12.67 -15.25
CA PHE A 90 -11.61 -13.63 -14.76
C PHE A 90 -11.69 -13.70 -13.22
N TYR A 91 -10.71 -13.15 -12.53
CA TYR A 91 -10.65 -13.12 -11.07
C TYR A 91 -11.01 -11.73 -10.57
N ARG A 92 -12.30 -11.53 -10.26
CA ARG A 92 -12.83 -10.21 -9.91
C ARG A 92 -13.62 -10.25 -8.61
N TRP A 93 -13.55 -9.16 -7.89
CA TRP A 93 -14.24 -8.97 -6.61
C TRP A 93 -15.25 -7.82 -6.68
N ARG A 94 -16.09 -7.75 -5.66
CA ARG A 94 -17.19 -6.80 -5.55
C ARG A 94 -16.92 -5.80 -4.43
N PRO A 95 -17.56 -4.61 -4.44
CA PRO A 95 -17.65 -3.80 -3.24
C PRO A 95 -18.21 -4.62 -2.08
N ILE A 96 -17.70 -4.40 -0.87
CA ILE A 96 -18.20 -5.07 0.34
C ILE A 96 -19.32 -4.28 1.01
N SER A 97 -19.49 -3.01 0.64
CA SER A 97 -20.55 -2.15 1.18
C SER A 97 -21.88 -2.32 0.43
N ASP A 98 -21.97 -1.78 -0.77
CA ASP A 98 -23.19 -1.79 -1.58
C ASP A 98 -22.83 -1.88 -3.07
N THR A 99 -23.48 -2.82 -3.77
CA THR A 99 -23.33 -3.05 -5.22
C THR A 99 -24.43 -2.40 -6.06
N SER A 100 -25.32 -1.61 -5.44
CA SER A 100 -26.41 -0.94 -6.17
C SER A 100 -25.84 0.04 -7.21
N LYS A 101 -26.54 0.20 -8.32
CA LYS A 101 -26.08 1.10 -9.41
C LYS A 101 -25.94 2.55 -8.97
N SER A 102 -26.66 2.98 -7.96
CA SER A 102 -26.58 4.35 -7.42
C SER A 102 -25.25 4.67 -6.75
N THR A 103 -24.49 3.67 -6.31
CA THR A 103 -23.15 3.87 -5.75
C THR A 103 -22.11 4.20 -6.79
N GLY A 104 -22.28 3.71 -8.01
CA GLY A 104 -21.28 3.81 -9.09
C GLY A 104 -19.98 3.04 -8.81
N LEU A 105 -19.90 2.24 -7.73
CA LEU A 105 -18.72 1.46 -7.35
C LEU A 105 -18.50 0.22 -8.22
N ALA A 106 -19.54 -0.27 -8.85
CA ALA A 106 -19.52 -1.50 -9.64
C ALA A 106 -20.00 -1.29 -11.08
N ASP A 107 -19.50 -2.14 -11.97
CA ASP A 107 -19.94 -2.24 -13.35
C ASP A 107 -21.33 -2.92 -13.48
N GLU A 108 -21.80 -3.11 -14.71
CA GLU A 108 -23.10 -3.74 -14.99
C GLU A 108 -23.24 -5.20 -14.52
N HIS A 109 -22.12 -5.86 -14.21
CA HIS A 109 -22.05 -7.22 -13.68
C HIS A 109 -21.90 -7.26 -12.14
N GLY A 110 -21.83 -6.07 -11.51
CA GLY A 110 -21.71 -5.91 -10.07
C GLY A 110 -20.30 -6.15 -9.53
N PHE A 111 -19.26 -6.13 -10.38
CA PHE A 111 -17.86 -6.15 -9.96
C PHE A 111 -17.30 -4.73 -9.89
N MET A 112 -16.33 -4.48 -9.03
CA MET A 112 -15.58 -3.22 -9.07
C MET A 112 -15.04 -2.96 -10.48
N TRP A 113 -14.90 -1.70 -10.85
CA TRP A 113 -14.37 -1.29 -12.15
C TRP A 113 -12.96 -1.84 -12.39
N ARG A 114 -12.61 -2.04 -13.67
CA ARG A 114 -11.30 -2.60 -14.01
C ARG A 114 -10.14 -1.60 -13.92
N ASP A 115 -10.43 -0.33 -13.91
CA ASP A 115 -9.42 0.73 -13.97
C ASP A 115 -9.83 1.97 -13.17
N VAL A 116 -8.83 2.72 -12.75
CA VAL A 116 -8.99 3.93 -11.94
C VAL A 116 -9.80 5.01 -12.66
N SER A 117 -9.65 5.15 -13.97
CA SER A 117 -10.40 6.16 -14.75
C SER A 117 -11.90 5.90 -14.72
N SER A 118 -12.30 4.63 -14.79
CA SER A 118 -13.70 4.23 -14.66
C SER A 118 -14.26 4.49 -13.26
N VAL A 119 -13.50 4.20 -12.21
CA VAL A 119 -13.89 4.55 -10.82
C VAL A 119 -14.10 6.05 -10.70
N ARG A 120 -13.13 6.87 -11.13
CA ARG A 120 -13.20 8.34 -11.10
C ARG A 120 -14.42 8.90 -11.81
N LYS A 121 -14.82 8.26 -12.92
CA LYS A 121 -15.96 8.68 -13.76
C LYS A 121 -17.31 8.34 -13.13
N HIS A 122 -17.42 7.22 -12.44
CA HIS A 122 -18.71 6.64 -12.07
C HIS A 122 -19.01 6.63 -10.59
N ALA A 123 -17.99 6.52 -9.73
CA ALA A 123 -18.20 6.33 -8.31
C ALA A 123 -18.76 7.58 -7.62
N ASN A 124 -19.78 7.39 -6.79
CA ASN A 124 -20.31 8.41 -5.91
C ASN A 124 -19.37 8.60 -4.70
N LEU A 125 -19.03 9.84 -4.35
CA LEU A 125 -18.05 10.13 -3.29
C LEU A 125 -18.47 9.59 -1.92
N GLU A 126 -19.75 9.69 -1.56
CA GLU A 126 -20.25 9.13 -0.29
C GLU A 126 -20.16 7.60 -0.29
N ALA A 127 -20.46 6.96 -1.42
CA ALA A 127 -20.31 5.52 -1.56
C ALA A 127 -18.83 5.08 -1.46
N VAL A 128 -17.90 5.84 -2.06
CA VAL A 128 -16.46 5.61 -1.89
C VAL A 128 -16.06 5.70 -0.43
N LYS A 129 -16.49 6.74 0.28
CA LYS A 129 -16.21 6.92 1.70
C LYS A 129 -16.73 5.76 2.56
N VAL A 130 -17.95 5.29 2.29
CA VAL A 130 -18.56 4.16 2.99
C VAL A 130 -17.80 2.87 2.69
N GLU A 131 -17.47 2.61 1.43
CA GLU A 131 -16.74 1.41 1.02
C GLU A 131 -15.35 1.34 1.68
N LEU A 132 -14.56 2.41 1.58
CA LEU A 132 -13.22 2.44 2.15
C LEU A 132 -13.24 2.31 3.68
N ARG A 133 -14.20 2.96 4.35
CA ARG A 133 -14.40 2.80 5.79
C ARG A 133 -14.76 1.35 6.15
N MET A 134 -15.66 0.74 5.40
CA MET A 134 -16.07 -0.65 5.63
C MET A 134 -14.90 -1.63 5.47
N GLN A 135 -14.00 -1.40 4.51
CA GLN A 135 -12.80 -2.21 4.36
C GLN A 135 -11.90 -2.11 5.60
N ILE A 136 -11.67 -0.90 6.13
CA ILE A 136 -10.87 -0.70 7.35
C ILE A 136 -11.54 -1.39 8.55
N GLU A 137 -12.84 -1.15 8.76
CA GLU A 137 -13.58 -1.71 9.89
C GLU A 137 -13.69 -3.23 9.83
N THR A 138 -13.82 -3.80 8.61
CA THR A 138 -13.81 -5.26 8.41
C THR A 138 -12.46 -5.85 8.79
N ALA A 139 -11.36 -5.23 8.40
CA ALA A 139 -10.03 -5.68 8.80
C ALA A 139 -9.87 -5.64 10.33
N ILE A 140 -10.22 -4.53 10.97
CA ILE A 140 -10.16 -4.38 12.44
C ILE A 140 -11.05 -5.44 13.13
N ALA A 141 -12.29 -5.62 12.67
CA ALA A 141 -13.23 -6.61 13.24
C ALA A 141 -12.73 -8.05 13.05
N SER A 142 -11.91 -8.30 12.03
CA SER A 142 -11.29 -9.61 11.78
C SER A 142 -10.00 -9.84 12.59
N GLY A 143 -9.64 -8.91 13.50
CA GLY A 143 -8.53 -9.06 14.43
C GLY A 143 -7.20 -8.48 13.94
N PHE A 144 -7.16 -7.71 12.84
CA PHE A 144 -5.94 -7.03 12.43
C PHE A 144 -5.59 -5.87 13.38
N ASP A 145 -4.33 -5.78 13.79
CA ASP A 145 -3.76 -4.55 14.33
C ASP A 145 -3.30 -3.66 13.18
N VAL A 146 -4.25 -3.01 12.51
CA VAL A 146 -4.00 -2.22 11.28
C VAL A 146 -2.91 -1.18 11.53
N THR A 147 -1.86 -1.20 10.69
CA THR A 147 -0.68 -0.35 10.88
C THR A 147 -0.66 0.87 9.96
N HIS A 148 -1.32 0.83 8.82
CA HIS A 148 -1.37 1.93 7.84
C HIS A 148 -2.47 1.72 6.82
N LEU A 149 -2.63 2.71 5.95
CA LEU A 149 -3.46 2.65 4.76
C LEU A 149 -2.62 2.93 3.53
N ASP A 150 -2.81 2.16 2.49
CA ASP A 150 -2.33 2.41 1.14
C ASP A 150 -3.44 2.06 0.15
N ALA A 151 -3.18 2.01 -1.15
CA ALA A 151 -4.27 1.86 -2.10
C ALA A 151 -3.88 1.06 -3.34
N HIS A 152 -4.65 0.02 -3.61
CA HIS A 152 -4.57 -0.76 -4.83
C HIS A 152 -4.67 0.13 -6.07
N MET A 153 -3.72 -0.01 -7.00
CA MET A 153 -3.57 0.83 -8.20
C MET A 153 -3.49 2.35 -7.90
N GLY A 154 -3.20 2.75 -6.66
CA GLY A 154 -3.14 4.15 -6.25
C GLY A 154 -4.48 4.89 -6.32
N VAL A 155 -5.62 4.19 -6.40
CA VAL A 155 -6.94 4.76 -6.69
C VAL A 155 -7.35 5.90 -5.76
N THR A 156 -6.98 5.83 -4.48
CA THR A 156 -7.32 6.88 -3.49
C THR A 156 -6.52 8.18 -3.66
N LEU A 157 -5.47 8.17 -4.48
CA LEU A 157 -4.66 9.36 -4.78
C LEU A 157 -5.31 10.24 -5.87
N ALA A 158 -6.36 9.75 -6.53
CA ALA A 158 -7.12 10.58 -7.45
C ALA A 158 -7.68 11.80 -6.72
N PRO A 159 -7.65 13.00 -7.34
CA PRO A 159 -8.08 14.24 -6.68
C PRO A 159 -9.48 14.17 -6.06
N GLU A 160 -10.36 13.39 -6.66
CA GLU A 160 -11.73 13.21 -6.19
C GLU A 160 -11.81 12.44 -4.86
N PHE A 161 -10.84 11.58 -4.57
CA PHE A 161 -10.86 10.67 -3.42
C PHE A 161 -9.79 10.97 -2.38
N CYS A 162 -8.79 11.77 -2.73
CA CYS A 162 -7.59 11.95 -1.91
C CYS A 162 -7.91 12.54 -0.52
N GLU A 163 -8.82 13.53 -0.42
CA GLU A 163 -9.22 14.06 0.89
C GLU A 163 -9.95 13.01 1.74
N ILE A 164 -10.80 12.16 1.13
CA ILE A 164 -11.45 11.03 1.85
C ILE A 164 -10.38 10.10 2.43
N TYR A 165 -9.35 9.79 1.65
CA TYR A 165 -8.24 8.94 2.06
C TYR A 165 -7.46 9.54 3.25
N LEU A 166 -7.13 10.84 3.18
CA LEU A 166 -6.44 11.54 4.27
C LEU A 166 -7.30 11.60 5.54
N ASP A 167 -8.60 11.86 5.41
CA ASP A 167 -9.53 11.89 6.54
C ASP A 167 -9.65 10.53 7.23
N LEU A 168 -9.66 9.43 6.45
CA LEU A 168 -9.63 8.08 7.02
C LEU A 168 -8.33 7.83 7.81
N GLY A 169 -7.19 8.30 7.33
CA GLY A 169 -5.93 8.24 8.08
C GLY A 169 -6.03 8.97 9.43
N VAL A 170 -6.68 10.13 9.47
CA VAL A 170 -6.92 10.89 10.72
C VAL A 170 -7.90 10.15 11.62
N ASP A 171 -9.05 9.72 11.10
CA ASP A 171 -10.13 9.08 11.86
C ASP A 171 -9.64 7.82 12.60
N TYR A 172 -8.81 7.02 11.94
CA TYR A 172 -8.28 5.77 12.50
C TYR A 172 -6.89 5.92 13.13
N ARG A 173 -6.30 7.14 13.09
CA ARG A 173 -4.93 7.43 13.56
C ARG A 173 -3.91 6.49 12.92
N LEU A 174 -3.97 6.41 11.61
CA LEU A 174 -3.11 5.57 10.76
C LEU A 174 -2.31 6.44 9.79
N PRO A 175 -1.02 6.18 9.59
CA PRO A 175 -0.30 6.77 8.47
C PRO A 175 -0.91 6.31 7.15
N VAL A 176 -0.89 7.19 6.16
CA VAL A 176 -1.31 6.88 4.79
C VAL A 176 -0.11 6.97 3.86
N LEU A 177 -0.07 6.15 2.83
CA LEU A 177 0.96 6.26 1.80
C LEU A 177 0.64 7.44 0.88
N ILE A 178 1.32 8.55 1.10
CA ILE A 178 1.30 9.73 0.22
C ILE A 178 2.72 10.26 0.02
N THR A 179 3.09 10.57 -1.22
CA THR A 179 4.41 11.12 -1.56
C THR A 179 4.37 12.63 -1.76
N ARG A 180 5.54 13.29 -1.77
CA ARG A 180 5.67 14.74 -2.01
C ARG A 180 5.16 15.18 -3.37
N LYS A 181 5.19 14.30 -4.36
CA LYS A 181 4.76 14.51 -5.74
C LYS A 181 4.13 13.25 -6.28
N LEU A 182 3.13 13.38 -7.11
CA LEU A 182 2.52 12.22 -7.77
C LEU A 182 3.55 11.47 -8.64
N THR A 183 4.47 12.19 -9.27
CA THR A 183 5.55 11.60 -10.07
C THR A 183 6.60 10.84 -9.24
N HIS A 184 6.56 10.92 -7.91
CA HIS A 184 7.40 10.12 -7.02
C HIS A 184 6.82 8.74 -6.68
N TYR A 185 5.60 8.43 -7.12
CA TYR A 185 5.11 7.05 -7.17
C TYR A 185 5.83 6.28 -8.28
N GLY A 186 5.95 4.98 -8.10
CA GLY A 186 6.63 4.10 -9.04
C GLY A 186 5.96 4.04 -10.44
N PRO A 187 6.50 3.21 -11.33
CA PRO A 187 6.07 3.15 -12.73
C PRO A 187 4.63 2.61 -12.93
N ASN A 188 4.02 2.03 -11.91
CA ASN A 188 2.66 1.48 -11.98
C ASN A 188 1.61 2.45 -11.40
N ASN A 189 1.89 3.75 -11.36
CA ASN A 189 0.91 4.75 -10.97
C ASN A 189 -0.19 4.87 -12.05
N HIS A 190 -1.43 4.55 -11.68
CA HIS A 190 -2.59 4.55 -12.58
C HIS A 190 -3.39 5.87 -12.56
N ILE A 191 -2.87 6.92 -11.92
CA ILE A 191 -3.53 8.24 -11.88
C ILE A 191 -3.18 9.03 -13.13
N VAL A 192 -4.03 8.92 -14.15
CA VAL A 192 -3.83 9.59 -15.43
C VAL A 192 -4.41 11.00 -15.42
N GLY A 193 -3.71 11.95 -16.06
CA GLY A 193 -4.19 13.32 -16.27
C GLY A 193 -4.14 14.22 -15.05
N VAL A 194 -3.35 13.88 -14.04
CA VAL A 194 -3.11 14.69 -12.85
C VAL A 194 -1.63 15.08 -12.78
N SER A 195 -1.36 16.39 -12.70
CA SER A 195 0.00 16.92 -12.54
C SER A 195 0.41 16.98 -11.07
N ASP A 196 1.73 17.13 -10.81
CA ASP A 196 2.25 17.38 -9.46
C ASP A 196 1.64 18.66 -8.84
N ASP A 197 1.39 19.71 -9.64
CA ASP A 197 0.77 20.94 -9.16
C ASP A 197 -0.68 20.72 -8.71
N GLN A 198 -1.43 19.89 -9.42
CA GLN A 198 -2.79 19.50 -9.02
C GLN A 198 -2.80 18.60 -7.79
N PHE A 199 -1.73 17.84 -7.57
CA PHE A 199 -1.58 16.96 -6.40
C PHE A 199 -1.05 17.70 -5.16
N ALA A 200 -0.29 18.78 -5.32
CA ALA A 200 0.35 19.53 -4.23
C ALA A 200 -0.60 19.95 -3.09
N PRO A 201 -1.86 20.40 -3.32
CA PRO A 201 -2.79 20.72 -2.24
C PRO A 201 -3.05 19.57 -1.27
N PHE A 202 -3.10 18.33 -1.76
CA PHE A 202 -3.31 17.13 -0.92
C PHE A 202 -2.09 16.84 -0.05
N VAL A 203 -0.89 17.08 -0.56
CA VAL A 203 0.34 16.97 0.21
C VAL A 203 0.35 17.97 1.37
N GLU A 204 -0.06 19.21 1.12
CA GLU A 204 -0.18 20.22 2.19
C GLU A 204 -1.32 19.90 3.17
N SER A 205 -2.44 19.33 2.70
CA SER A 205 -3.51 18.82 3.55
C SER A 205 -3.02 17.69 4.46
N ALA A 206 -2.27 16.72 3.92
CA ALA A 206 -1.66 15.64 4.70
C ALA A 206 -0.75 16.18 5.82
N LYS A 207 0.14 17.13 5.50
CA LYS A 207 1.00 17.79 6.49
C LYS A 207 0.20 18.53 7.55
N ALA A 208 -0.86 19.24 7.15
CA ALA A 208 -1.74 19.95 8.08
C ALA A 208 -2.50 19.02 9.03
N LYS A 209 -2.79 17.78 8.56
CA LYS A 209 -3.40 16.70 9.32
C LYS A 209 -2.38 15.85 10.12
N ASN A 210 -1.09 16.21 10.09
CA ASN A 210 0.01 15.48 10.73
C ASN A 210 0.22 14.05 10.22
N LEU A 211 -0.16 13.81 8.98
CA LEU A 211 0.13 12.56 8.30
C LEU A 211 1.55 12.60 7.73
N PRO A 212 2.32 11.52 7.82
CA PRO A 212 3.65 11.44 7.21
C PRO A 212 3.55 11.50 5.68
N VAL A 213 4.51 12.19 5.07
CA VAL A 213 4.65 12.27 3.61
C VAL A 213 5.95 11.61 3.22
N PHE A 214 5.87 10.59 2.37
CA PHE A 214 7.02 9.84 1.90
C PHE A 214 7.78 10.61 0.82
N GLU A 215 9.09 10.37 0.71
CA GLU A 215 9.90 10.98 -0.33
C GLU A 215 9.58 10.39 -1.70
N ARG A 216 9.49 9.06 -1.77
CA ARG A 216 9.20 8.32 -3.00
C ARG A 216 8.68 6.91 -2.73
N VAL A 217 8.12 6.31 -3.77
CA VAL A 217 7.86 4.88 -3.89
C VAL A 217 8.86 4.29 -4.89
N LEU A 218 9.53 3.22 -4.51
CA LEU A 218 10.32 2.35 -5.38
C LEU A 218 9.48 1.14 -5.75
N GLU A 219 9.48 0.78 -7.01
CA GLU A 219 8.60 -0.27 -7.52
C GLU A 219 9.16 -0.91 -8.78
N THR A 220 8.91 -2.20 -8.97
CA THR A 220 9.21 -2.88 -10.23
C THR A 220 8.15 -2.58 -11.27
N ASN A 221 8.57 -2.26 -12.49
CA ASN A 221 7.65 -2.02 -13.60
C ASN A 221 7.01 -3.32 -14.09
N PHE A 222 5.70 -3.47 -13.88
CA PHE A 222 4.90 -4.59 -14.37
C PHE A 222 4.72 -4.63 -15.89
N ALA A 223 4.92 -3.52 -16.60
CA ALA A 223 4.92 -3.51 -18.07
C ALA A 223 6.17 -4.15 -18.69
N ARG A 224 7.09 -4.67 -17.87
CA ARG A 224 8.27 -5.42 -18.32
C ARG A 224 7.84 -6.64 -19.15
N PRO A 225 8.42 -6.85 -20.36
CA PRO A 225 8.16 -8.06 -21.13
C PRO A 225 8.57 -9.32 -20.37
N SER A 226 7.78 -10.38 -20.48
CA SER A 226 8.08 -11.67 -19.83
C SER A 226 9.39 -12.32 -20.30
N SER A 227 9.89 -11.91 -21.48
CA SER A 227 11.20 -12.32 -22.00
C SER A 227 12.39 -11.65 -21.31
N VAL A 228 12.14 -10.65 -20.45
CA VAL A 228 13.18 -9.93 -19.70
C VAL A 228 13.02 -10.29 -18.23
N GLU A 229 13.78 -11.27 -17.77
CA GLU A 229 13.79 -11.65 -16.36
C GLU A 229 14.35 -10.52 -15.49
N LEU A 230 13.86 -10.45 -14.24
CA LEU A 230 14.49 -9.66 -13.19
C LEU A 230 15.82 -10.33 -12.82
N ALA A 231 16.90 -9.56 -12.85
CA ALA A 231 18.19 -10.03 -12.39
C ALA A 231 18.15 -10.34 -10.88
N ASP A 232 18.98 -11.25 -10.42
CA ASP A 232 19.06 -11.65 -9.01
C ASP A 232 19.38 -10.49 -8.07
N ASP A 233 20.12 -9.49 -8.56
CA ASP A 233 20.56 -8.31 -7.83
C ASP A 233 19.74 -7.04 -8.13
N ALA A 234 18.67 -7.13 -8.91
CA ALA A 234 17.86 -5.97 -9.31
C ALA A 234 17.38 -5.13 -8.12
N TYR A 235 16.95 -5.79 -7.04
CA TYR A 235 16.50 -5.10 -5.83
C TYR A 235 17.67 -4.61 -4.97
N GLN A 236 18.80 -5.30 -5.01
CA GLN A 236 20.03 -4.84 -4.36
C GLN A 236 20.50 -3.53 -4.99
N GLU A 237 20.48 -3.42 -6.31
CA GLU A 237 20.78 -2.18 -7.04
C GLU A 237 19.76 -1.08 -6.70
N MET A 238 18.46 -1.41 -6.76
CA MET A 238 17.38 -0.46 -6.46
C MET A 238 17.51 0.14 -5.06
N PHE A 239 17.77 -0.69 -4.04
CA PHE A 239 17.84 -0.25 -2.65
C PHE A 239 19.22 0.26 -2.22
N SER A 240 20.26 0.09 -3.04
CA SER A 240 21.59 0.69 -2.81
C SER A 240 21.67 2.15 -3.20
N GLN A 241 20.63 2.70 -3.84
CA GLN A 241 20.57 4.12 -4.14
C GLN A 241 20.52 4.93 -2.84
N LYS A 242 21.12 6.13 -2.87
CA LYS A 242 21.03 7.03 -1.70
C LYS A 242 19.56 7.38 -1.43
N LEU A 243 19.08 7.04 -0.25
CA LEU A 243 17.75 7.40 0.23
C LEU A 243 17.81 8.81 0.82
N ASN A 244 16.92 9.69 0.37
CA ASN A 244 16.80 11.05 0.88
C ASN A 244 15.45 11.19 1.58
N GLY A 245 15.35 10.70 2.82
CA GLY A 245 14.09 10.70 3.58
C GLY A 245 13.41 9.32 3.60
N LEU A 246 12.19 9.31 4.09
CA LEU A 246 11.39 8.09 4.24
C LEU A 246 10.95 7.57 2.86
N THR A 247 11.40 6.37 2.53
CA THR A 247 11.12 5.72 1.24
C THR A 247 10.21 4.50 1.45
N PHE A 248 9.35 4.25 0.48
CA PHE A 248 8.47 3.07 0.45
C PHE A 248 8.83 2.21 -0.77
N ALA A 249 9.00 0.92 -0.60
CA ALA A 249 9.17 -0.01 -1.70
C ALA A 249 7.90 -0.86 -1.83
N ALA A 250 7.09 -0.59 -2.85
CA ALA A 250 5.89 -1.35 -3.18
C ALA A 250 6.29 -2.60 -3.98
N LEU A 251 6.13 -3.75 -3.37
CA LEU A 251 6.53 -5.06 -3.89
C LEU A 251 5.31 -5.98 -3.93
N HIS A 252 5.32 -6.94 -4.83
CA HIS A 252 4.16 -7.80 -5.05
C HIS A 252 4.54 -9.30 -5.06
N PRO A 253 5.41 -9.78 -4.16
CA PRO A 253 5.84 -11.17 -4.18
C PRO A 253 4.66 -12.11 -4.02
N ASN A 254 4.70 -13.21 -4.75
CA ASN A 254 3.65 -14.23 -4.73
C ASN A 254 4.27 -15.61 -4.93
N ALA A 255 3.94 -16.55 -4.07
CA ALA A 255 4.32 -17.95 -4.30
C ALA A 255 3.64 -18.48 -5.58
N PRO A 256 4.32 -19.36 -6.34
CA PRO A 256 3.72 -19.96 -7.54
C PRO A 256 2.41 -20.68 -7.25
N GLY A 257 1.50 -20.71 -8.24
CA GLY A 257 0.21 -21.39 -8.16
C GLY A 257 -0.92 -20.58 -8.81
N GLU A 258 -1.92 -20.13 -8.03
CA GLU A 258 -3.09 -19.43 -8.59
C GLU A 258 -2.71 -18.16 -9.32
N VAL A 259 -1.66 -17.44 -8.93
CA VAL A 259 -1.23 -16.20 -9.54
C VAL A 259 -0.96 -16.34 -11.05
N GLU A 260 -0.51 -17.50 -11.49
CA GLU A 260 -0.25 -17.81 -12.91
C GLU A 260 -1.54 -17.76 -13.75
N VAL A 261 -2.67 -18.14 -13.16
CA VAL A 261 -3.99 -18.08 -13.80
C VAL A 261 -4.66 -16.73 -13.58
N ILE A 262 -4.45 -16.11 -12.43
CA ILE A 262 -5.01 -14.79 -12.09
C ILE A 262 -4.38 -13.69 -12.96
N GLU A 263 -3.06 -13.75 -13.15
CA GLU A 263 -2.26 -12.75 -13.89
C GLU A 263 -1.34 -13.36 -14.95
N PRO A 264 -1.86 -14.03 -15.97
CA PRO A 264 -1.05 -14.79 -16.93
C PRO A 264 0.01 -13.96 -17.68
N ARG A 265 -0.13 -12.63 -17.67
CA ARG A 265 0.81 -11.71 -18.33
C ARG A 265 1.91 -11.20 -17.40
N GLN A 266 1.69 -11.19 -16.09
CA GLN A 266 2.54 -10.47 -15.12
C GLN A 266 2.98 -11.35 -13.94
N PHE A 267 2.45 -12.57 -13.78
CA PHE A 267 2.78 -13.45 -12.66
C PHE A 267 4.29 -13.68 -12.52
N HIS A 268 5.03 -13.70 -13.65
CA HIS A 268 6.47 -13.90 -13.65
C HIS A 268 7.25 -12.83 -12.87
N VAL A 269 6.75 -11.60 -12.79
CA VAL A 269 7.33 -10.56 -11.93
C VAL A 269 7.13 -10.93 -10.47
N ARG A 270 5.91 -11.28 -10.09
CA ARG A 270 5.52 -11.60 -8.71
C ARG A 270 6.22 -12.83 -8.16
N THR A 271 6.26 -13.91 -8.95
CA THR A 271 6.96 -15.14 -8.54
C THR A 271 8.47 -14.93 -8.46
N ARG A 272 9.02 -14.09 -9.35
CA ARG A 272 10.44 -13.75 -9.31
C ARG A 272 10.80 -12.87 -8.11
N GLU A 273 9.96 -11.93 -7.73
CA GLU A 273 10.13 -11.18 -6.47
C GLU A 273 10.18 -12.13 -5.28
N TYR A 274 9.23 -13.07 -5.19
CA TYR A 274 9.22 -14.05 -4.12
C TYR A 274 10.51 -14.88 -4.07
N GLU A 275 11.01 -15.35 -5.21
CA GLU A 275 12.27 -16.09 -5.29
C GLU A 275 13.47 -15.26 -4.83
N ILE A 276 13.57 -14.01 -5.29
CA ILE A 276 14.68 -13.11 -4.93
C ILE A 276 14.65 -12.81 -3.42
N PHE A 277 13.50 -12.39 -2.87
CA PHE A 277 13.39 -11.97 -1.48
C PHE A 277 13.58 -13.10 -0.46
N ARG A 278 13.36 -14.37 -0.85
CA ARG A 278 13.66 -15.53 -0.01
C ARG A 278 15.06 -16.11 -0.22
N SER A 279 15.79 -15.65 -1.21
CA SER A 279 17.11 -16.19 -1.55
C SER A 279 18.15 -15.89 -0.47
N LYS A 280 19.07 -16.84 -0.27
CA LYS A 280 20.19 -16.66 0.68
C LYS A 280 21.06 -15.46 0.31
N ASP A 281 21.24 -15.21 -0.98
CA ASP A 281 22.09 -14.13 -1.48
C ASP A 281 21.48 -12.76 -1.14
N TYR A 282 20.18 -12.57 -1.35
CA TYR A 282 19.48 -11.36 -0.95
C TYR A 282 19.49 -11.16 0.58
N LEU A 283 19.18 -12.20 1.35
CA LEU A 283 19.17 -12.14 2.81
C LEU A 283 20.57 -11.83 3.40
N ASN A 284 21.63 -12.40 2.81
CA ASN A 284 23.00 -12.09 3.20
C ASN A 284 23.38 -10.65 2.84
N TRP A 285 22.99 -10.20 1.66
CA TRP A 285 23.19 -8.81 1.24
C TRP A 285 22.48 -7.83 2.18
N LEU A 286 21.20 -8.08 2.50
CA LEU A 286 20.41 -7.23 3.41
C LEU A 286 21.06 -7.10 4.80
N LYS A 287 21.63 -8.18 5.33
CA LYS A 287 22.36 -8.17 6.61
C LYS A 287 23.67 -7.38 6.58
N GLN A 288 24.31 -7.30 5.43
CA GLN A 288 25.63 -6.65 5.27
C GLN A 288 25.51 -5.17 4.91
N LYS A 289 24.38 -4.73 4.42
CA LYS A 289 24.16 -3.33 4.01
C LYS A 289 23.52 -2.53 5.14
N PRO A 290 23.93 -1.28 5.32
CA PRO A 290 23.37 -0.38 6.33
C PRO A 290 22.00 0.18 5.87
N ILE A 291 21.14 -0.66 5.27
CA ILE A 291 19.77 -0.26 4.93
C ILE A 291 18.95 -0.25 6.21
N LYS A 292 18.39 0.90 6.55
CA LYS A 292 17.48 1.04 7.68
C LYS A 292 16.07 0.63 7.25
N ALA A 293 15.83 -0.67 7.15
CA ALA A 293 14.50 -1.21 6.87
C ALA A 293 13.61 -1.09 8.12
N ILE A 294 12.40 -0.54 7.96
CA ILE A 294 11.43 -0.36 9.04
C ILE A 294 10.05 -0.84 8.59
N GLY A 295 9.17 -1.16 9.54
CA GLY A 295 7.75 -1.41 9.27
C GLY A 295 6.92 -0.12 9.41
N MET A 296 5.66 -0.19 9.00
CA MET A 296 4.70 0.91 9.14
C MET A 296 4.20 1.06 10.59
N ARG A 297 4.25 -0.01 11.38
CA ARG A 297 3.87 -0.01 12.80
C ARG A 297 4.64 1.03 13.60
N VAL A 298 5.96 1.15 13.39
CA VAL A 298 6.77 2.12 14.13
C VAL A 298 6.41 3.57 13.78
N ILE A 299 5.99 3.83 12.55
CA ILE A 299 5.51 5.14 12.10
C ILE A 299 4.15 5.44 12.75
N ARG A 300 3.22 4.47 12.72
CA ARG A 300 1.91 4.58 13.38
C ARG A 300 2.06 4.89 14.87
N ASP A 301 2.90 4.13 15.55
CA ASP A 301 3.08 4.27 17.00
C ASP A 301 3.71 5.62 17.35
N ALA A 302 4.65 6.11 16.54
CA ALA A 302 5.19 7.46 16.67
C ALA A 302 4.07 8.53 16.50
N MET A 303 3.18 8.38 15.50
CA MET A 303 2.02 9.28 15.31
C MET A 303 1.07 9.24 16.53
N ARG A 304 0.77 8.05 17.04
CA ARG A 304 -0.17 7.87 18.17
C ARG A 304 0.39 8.43 19.49
N ASN A 305 1.69 8.39 19.67
CA ASN A 305 2.36 8.91 20.88
C ASN A 305 2.51 10.44 20.87
N ALA A 306 2.42 11.07 19.71
CA ALA A 306 2.56 12.53 19.57
C ALA A 306 1.21 13.28 19.62
N ALA A 307 0.09 12.59 19.60
CA ALA A 307 -1.27 13.13 19.67
C ALA A 307 -1.76 13.14 21.12
#